data_d6ba0f0eb4d0e74e27ebe72e42be836b
#
_entry.id   d6ba0f0eb4d0e74e27ebe72e42be836b
#
_cell.length_a   1.000
_cell.length_b   1.000
_cell.length_c   1.000
_cell.angle_alpha   90.00
_cell.angle_beta   90.00
_cell.angle_gamma   90.00
#
_symmetry.space_group_name_H-M   'P 1'
#
loop_
_entity.id
_entity.type
_entity.pdbx_description
1 polymer ?
#
loop_
_entity_poly.entity_id
_entity_poly.type
_entity_poly.pdbx_seq_one_letter_code
_entity_poly.pdbx_strand_id
1 'polypeptide(L)'
;GKRAQALSLIATGTALAMVLGLPLGRIVGQYFGWRMTFFAIGIGAFITLLCLIKLLPLLPSEHSGSLKSLPLLFRRPALMSIYLLTVVVVTAHYTAYSYIEPFVQNIAGFSANFATALLLLLGGAGIIGSVIFGKLGNQYASALVSTAIALLLVCLALLLPAANSEIHLGVLSIFWGIAMMIIGLGMQVKVLALAPDATDVAMALFSGIFNIGIGAGALVGNQVSLHWSMSMIGYVGAVPAFAALIWSIIIFRRWPVTLEEQTQ
;
A
#
# COMPACT_ATOMS: atom_id res chain seq x y z
N GLY A 1 0.52 -23.06 -18.89
CA GLY A 1 0.63 -23.66 -17.54
C GLY A 1 1.74 -23.04 -16.69
N LYS A 2 3.02 -23.10 -17.11
CA LYS A 2 4.16 -22.69 -16.28
C LYS A 2 4.22 -21.18 -15.93
N ARG A 3 3.79 -20.29 -16.84
CA ARG A 3 3.75 -18.82 -16.58
C ARG A 3 2.74 -18.47 -15.49
N ALA A 4 1.56 -19.06 -15.50
CA ALA A 4 0.55 -18.81 -14.48
C ALA A 4 1.00 -19.31 -13.09
N GLN A 5 1.69 -20.45 -13.02
CA GLN A 5 2.26 -20.97 -11.78
C GLN A 5 3.38 -20.05 -11.24
N ALA A 6 4.26 -19.56 -12.10
CA ALA A 6 5.32 -18.63 -11.69
C ALA A 6 4.73 -17.31 -11.14
N LEU A 7 3.73 -16.73 -11.82
CA LEU A 7 3.04 -15.54 -11.37
C LEU A 7 2.31 -15.75 -10.04
N SER A 8 1.66 -16.92 -9.86
CA SER A 8 0.99 -17.23 -8.59
C SER A 8 1.98 -17.40 -7.43
N LEU A 9 3.17 -17.97 -7.67
CA LEU A 9 4.23 -18.06 -6.66
C LEU A 9 4.76 -16.69 -6.25
N ILE A 10 4.99 -15.80 -7.22
CA ILE A 10 5.43 -14.42 -6.95
C ILE A 10 4.36 -13.68 -6.13
N ALA A 11 3.09 -13.79 -6.54
CA ALA A 11 1.97 -13.17 -5.81
C ALA A 11 1.84 -13.71 -4.38
N THR A 12 2.00 -15.03 -4.20
CA THR A 12 2.00 -15.65 -2.87
C THR A 12 3.16 -15.16 -2.02
N GLY A 13 4.38 -15.08 -2.58
CA GLY A 13 5.55 -14.53 -1.88
C GLY A 13 5.34 -13.09 -1.45
N THR A 14 4.77 -12.25 -2.32
CA THR A 14 4.43 -10.87 -1.99
C THR A 14 3.40 -10.77 -0.88
N ALA A 15 2.33 -11.57 -0.95
CA ALA A 15 1.31 -11.61 0.09
C ALA A 15 1.87 -12.05 1.45
N LEU A 16 2.71 -13.09 1.46
CA LEU A 16 3.39 -13.55 2.67
C LEU A 16 4.33 -12.48 3.26
N ALA A 17 5.08 -11.78 2.39
CA ALA A 17 5.95 -10.69 2.84
C ALA A 17 5.16 -9.53 3.45
N MET A 18 4.02 -9.18 2.88
CA MET A 18 3.15 -8.12 3.43
C MET A 18 2.54 -8.50 4.78
N VAL A 19 2.12 -9.75 4.95
CA VAL A 19 1.47 -10.22 6.18
C VAL A 19 2.49 -10.51 7.29
N LEU A 20 3.60 -11.17 6.95
CA LEU A 20 4.56 -11.67 7.94
C LEU A 20 5.77 -10.74 8.16
N GLY A 21 6.06 -9.86 7.20
CA GLY A 21 7.29 -9.06 7.23
C GLY A 21 7.43 -8.18 8.47
N LEU A 22 6.40 -7.39 8.79
CA LEU A 22 6.39 -6.55 9.99
C LEU A 22 6.40 -7.36 11.30
N PRO A 23 5.53 -8.36 11.50
CA PRO A 23 5.56 -9.18 12.71
C PRO A 23 6.89 -9.93 12.91
N LEU A 24 7.46 -10.53 11.87
CA LEU A 24 8.74 -11.21 11.94
C LEU A 24 9.88 -10.23 12.25
N GLY A 25 9.91 -9.09 11.57
CA GLY A 25 10.89 -8.04 11.85
C GLY A 25 10.83 -7.54 13.27
N ARG A 26 9.62 -7.41 13.83
CA ARG A 26 9.39 -7.04 15.22
C ARG A 26 9.88 -8.11 16.19
N ILE A 27 9.54 -9.39 15.98
CA ILE A 27 9.98 -10.50 16.83
C ILE A 27 11.52 -10.55 16.87
N VAL A 28 12.17 -10.51 15.72
CA VAL A 28 13.65 -10.49 15.65
C VAL A 28 14.20 -9.26 16.38
N GLY A 29 13.61 -8.09 16.17
CA GLY A 29 14.01 -6.86 16.84
C GLY A 29 13.87 -6.90 18.36
N GLN A 30 12.84 -7.54 18.88
CA GLN A 30 12.62 -7.70 20.32
C GLN A 30 13.61 -8.66 21.00
N TYR A 31 13.90 -9.80 20.37
CA TYR A 31 14.78 -10.83 20.97
C TYR A 31 16.26 -10.57 20.73
N PHE A 32 16.63 -10.00 19.59
CA PHE A 32 18.01 -9.87 19.16
C PHE A 32 18.45 -8.40 18.91
N GLY A 33 17.54 -7.47 19.10
CA GLY A 33 17.77 -6.05 18.83
C GLY A 33 17.54 -5.67 17.36
N TRP A 34 17.20 -4.40 17.14
CA TRP A 34 16.81 -3.87 15.81
C TRP A 34 17.89 -4.05 14.73
N ARG A 35 19.19 -4.00 15.12
CA ARG A 35 20.31 -4.22 14.19
C ARG A 35 20.27 -5.61 13.54
N MET A 36 19.87 -6.62 14.31
CA MET A 36 19.77 -8.01 13.82
C MET A 36 18.64 -8.17 12.80
N THR A 37 17.58 -7.38 12.87
CA THR A 37 16.52 -7.36 11.84
C THR A 37 17.10 -6.94 10.50
N PHE A 38 17.86 -5.84 10.45
CA PHE A 38 18.52 -5.41 9.20
C PHE A 38 19.58 -6.39 8.71
N PHE A 39 20.32 -7.01 9.64
CA PHE A 39 21.34 -8.01 9.27
C PHE A 39 20.69 -9.27 8.67
N ALA A 40 19.59 -9.75 9.24
CA ALA A 40 18.83 -10.88 8.70
C ALA A 40 18.26 -10.59 7.31
N ILE A 41 17.71 -9.39 7.09
CA ILE A 41 17.25 -8.93 5.77
C ILE A 41 18.42 -8.89 4.79
N GLY A 42 19.57 -8.36 5.19
CA GLY A 42 20.77 -8.28 4.36
C GLY A 42 21.28 -9.67 3.94
N ILE A 43 21.32 -10.63 4.86
CA ILE A 43 21.68 -12.02 4.56
C ILE A 43 20.68 -12.64 3.57
N GLY A 44 19.37 -12.46 3.82
CA GLY A 44 18.32 -12.97 2.93
C GLY A 44 18.44 -12.38 1.51
N ALA A 45 18.67 -11.08 1.40
CA ALA A 45 18.91 -10.41 0.12
C ALA A 45 20.17 -10.93 -0.59
N PHE A 46 21.25 -11.14 0.15
CA PHE A 46 22.50 -11.69 -0.40
C PHE A 46 22.33 -13.12 -0.92
N ILE A 47 21.65 -13.98 -0.16
CA ILE A 47 21.32 -15.35 -0.61
C ILE A 47 20.48 -15.29 -1.89
N THR A 48 19.44 -14.44 -1.91
CA THR A 48 18.58 -14.26 -3.08
C THR A 48 19.41 -13.80 -4.30
N LEU A 49 20.34 -12.86 -4.11
CA LEU A 49 21.24 -12.40 -5.17
C LEU A 49 22.08 -13.55 -5.74
N LEU A 50 22.66 -14.37 -4.88
CA LEU A 50 23.45 -15.54 -5.31
C LEU A 50 22.59 -16.56 -6.08
N CYS A 51 21.35 -16.80 -5.63
CA CYS A 51 20.40 -17.64 -6.34
C CYS A 51 20.05 -17.07 -7.72
N LEU A 52 19.79 -15.77 -7.82
CA LEU A 52 19.50 -15.11 -9.10
C LEU A 52 20.67 -15.22 -10.07
N ILE A 53 21.89 -14.95 -9.63
CA ILE A 53 23.09 -15.06 -10.48
C ILE A 53 23.25 -16.48 -11.05
N LYS A 54 22.93 -17.52 -10.25
CA LYS A 54 23.07 -18.92 -10.67
C LYS A 54 21.89 -19.45 -11.49
N LEU A 55 20.69 -19.01 -11.20
CA LEU A 55 19.45 -19.61 -11.74
C LEU A 55 18.82 -18.79 -12.86
N LEU A 56 19.13 -17.49 -12.95
CA LEU A 56 18.52 -16.65 -13.98
C LEU A 56 19.32 -16.80 -15.30
N PRO A 57 18.71 -17.34 -16.37
CA PRO A 57 19.36 -17.37 -17.67
C PRO A 57 19.49 -15.95 -18.23
N LEU A 58 20.53 -15.72 -19.01
CA LEU A 58 20.72 -14.48 -19.78
C LEU A 58 19.61 -14.43 -20.85
N LEU A 59 18.53 -13.75 -20.54
CA LEU A 59 17.43 -13.50 -21.48
C LEU A 59 17.66 -12.14 -22.17
N PRO A 60 17.66 -12.10 -23.52
CA PRO A 60 17.65 -10.81 -24.21
C PRO A 60 16.37 -10.04 -23.82
N SER A 61 16.51 -8.79 -23.49
CA SER A 61 15.35 -7.90 -23.19
C SER A 61 14.65 -7.59 -24.50
N GLU A 62 13.52 -8.23 -24.77
CA GLU A 62 12.71 -7.99 -25.97
C GLU A 62 11.94 -6.65 -25.89
N HIS A 63 11.67 -6.19 -24.66
CA HIS A 63 10.97 -4.92 -24.40
C HIS A 63 11.67 -4.21 -23.24
N SER A 64 12.81 -3.58 -23.51
CA SER A 64 13.40 -2.65 -22.54
C SER A 64 12.51 -1.41 -22.49
N GLY A 65 11.80 -1.21 -21.38
CA GLY A 65 11.12 0.04 -21.11
C GLY A 65 12.11 1.19 -21.28
N SER A 66 11.95 1.98 -22.35
CA SER A 66 12.88 3.05 -22.66
C SER A 66 12.59 4.23 -21.76
N LEU A 67 13.61 4.75 -21.07
CA LEU A 67 13.52 6.02 -20.34
C LEU A 67 13.05 7.19 -21.27
N LYS A 68 13.13 7.00 -22.58
CA LYS A 68 12.58 7.93 -23.58
C LYS A 68 11.05 8.07 -23.49
N SER A 69 10.35 7.10 -22.90
CA SER A 69 8.89 7.18 -22.66
C SER A 69 8.53 8.11 -21.51
N LEU A 70 9.45 8.45 -20.60
CA LEU A 70 9.19 9.30 -19.44
C LEU A 70 8.55 10.64 -19.80
N PRO A 71 9.09 11.45 -20.74
CA PRO A 71 8.49 12.73 -21.10
C PRO A 71 7.07 12.59 -21.66
N LEU A 72 6.78 11.47 -22.34
CA LEU A 72 5.46 11.18 -22.88
C LEU A 72 4.46 10.85 -21.76
N LEU A 73 4.88 10.03 -20.78
CA LEU A 73 4.04 9.69 -19.62
C LEU A 73 3.71 10.92 -18.78
N PHE A 74 4.69 11.81 -18.55
CA PHE A 74 4.47 13.05 -17.80
C PHE A 74 3.51 14.04 -18.49
N ARG A 75 3.29 13.91 -19.78
CA ARG A 75 2.31 14.72 -20.55
C ARG A 75 0.88 14.16 -20.46
N ARG A 76 0.65 13.00 -19.83
CA ARG A 76 -0.67 12.39 -19.67
C ARG A 76 -1.34 12.90 -18.39
N PRO A 77 -2.30 13.84 -18.45
CA PRO A 77 -2.87 14.46 -17.25
C PRO A 77 -3.64 13.46 -16.40
N ALA A 78 -4.30 12.47 -17.00
CA ALA A 78 -4.99 11.40 -16.26
C ALA A 78 -4.01 10.56 -15.45
N LEU A 79 -2.89 10.14 -16.05
CA LEU A 79 -1.86 9.35 -15.36
C LEU A 79 -1.21 10.15 -14.22
N MET A 80 -0.86 11.42 -14.48
CA MET A 80 -0.31 12.31 -13.45
C MET A 80 -1.28 12.52 -12.29
N SER A 81 -2.57 12.60 -12.58
CA SER A 81 -3.61 12.72 -11.55
C SER A 81 -3.70 11.46 -10.69
N ILE A 82 -3.55 10.26 -11.27
CA ILE A 82 -3.49 9.00 -10.51
C ILE A 82 -2.22 8.95 -9.65
N TYR A 83 -1.07 9.36 -10.16
CA TYR A 83 0.16 9.41 -9.40
C TYR A 83 0.07 10.38 -8.21
N LEU A 84 -0.49 11.57 -8.41
CA LEU A 84 -0.72 12.53 -7.33
C LEU A 84 -1.69 11.95 -6.28
N LEU A 85 -2.79 11.33 -6.73
CA LEU A 85 -3.74 10.67 -5.84
C LEU A 85 -3.04 9.57 -5.02
N THR A 86 -2.15 8.80 -5.64
CA THR A 86 -1.37 7.75 -4.97
C THR A 86 -0.49 8.34 -3.87
N VAL A 87 0.27 9.40 -4.15
CA VAL A 87 1.10 10.06 -3.11
C VAL A 87 0.24 10.50 -1.94
N VAL A 88 -0.88 11.19 -2.21
CA VAL A 88 -1.71 11.77 -1.15
C VAL A 88 -2.37 10.69 -0.29
N VAL A 89 -2.95 9.64 -0.91
CA VAL A 89 -3.62 8.58 -0.14
C VAL A 89 -2.63 7.70 0.62
N VAL A 90 -1.45 7.42 0.05
CA VAL A 90 -0.41 6.66 0.72
C VAL A 90 0.19 7.46 1.88
N THR A 91 0.41 8.77 1.70
CA THR A 91 0.80 9.67 2.79
C THR A 91 -0.22 9.64 3.93
N ALA A 92 -1.51 9.73 3.61
CA ALA A 92 -2.59 9.63 4.60
C ALA A 92 -2.49 8.35 5.44
N HIS A 93 -2.37 7.22 4.77
CA HIS A 93 -2.25 5.91 5.39
C HIS A 93 -1.02 5.82 6.29
N TYR A 94 0.17 6.12 5.75
CA TYR A 94 1.42 5.94 6.47
C TYR A 94 1.66 6.97 7.56
N THR A 95 0.94 8.09 7.59
CA THR A 95 0.94 9.02 8.73
C THR A 95 0.51 8.33 10.03
N ALA A 96 -0.47 7.43 9.97
CA ALA A 96 -0.92 6.66 11.12
C ALA A 96 -0.27 5.26 11.19
N TYR A 97 -0.18 4.57 10.06
CA TYR A 97 0.30 3.19 10.01
C TYR A 97 1.74 3.02 10.51
N SER A 98 2.64 3.97 10.17
CA SER A 98 4.04 3.91 10.62
C SER A 98 4.18 3.99 12.15
N TYR A 99 3.18 4.51 12.84
CA TYR A 99 3.16 4.72 14.29
C TYR A 99 2.06 3.92 15.00
N ILE A 100 1.45 2.95 14.30
CA ILE A 100 0.34 2.18 14.87
C ILE A 100 0.77 1.37 16.09
N GLU A 101 1.98 0.79 16.09
CA GLU A 101 2.48 0.01 17.21
C GLU A 101 2.69 0.87 18.46
N PRO A 102 3.46 1.99 18.43
CA PRO A 102 3.57 2.86 19.60
C PRO A 102 2.24 3.53 19.97
N PHE A 103 1.32 3.78 19.04
CA PHE A 103 -0.02 4.26 19.35
C PHE A 103 -0.80 3.25 20.17
N VAL A 104 -0.80 1.98 19.78
CA VAL A 104 -1.48 0.90 20.48
C VAL A 104 -0.92 0.71 21.89
N GLN A 105 0.40 0.80 22.07
CA GLN A 105 1.04 0.59 23.35
C GLN A 105 0.96 1.80 24.28
N ASN A 106 1.22 3.01 23.77
CA ASN A 106 1.38 4.21 24.58
C ASN A 106 0.10 5.05 24.72
N ILE A 107 -0.80 5.00 23.71
CA ILE A 107 -2.05 5.77 23.72
C ILE A 107 -3.22 4.89 24.13
N ALA A 108 -3.39 3.73 23.49
CA ALA A 108 -4.45 2.80 23.84
C ALA A 108 -4.15 1.96 25.11
N GLY A 109 -2.88 1.84 25.49
CA GLY A 109 -2.46 1.09 26.68
C GLY A 109 -2.52 -0.43 26.53
N PHE A 110 -2.58 -0.94 25.30
CA PHE A 110 -2.68 -2.38 25.04
C PHE A 110 -1.28 -3.02 24.90
N SER A 111 -1.27 -4.35 24.98
CA SER A 111 -0.04 -5.11 24.96
C SER A 111 0.67 -5.06 23.60
N ALA A 112 1.98 -5.27 23.64
CA ALA A 112 2.80 -5.43 22.45
C ALA A 112 2.35 -6.64 21.58
N ASN A 113 1.81 -7.68 22.20
CA ASN A 113 1.25 -8.84 21.47
C ASN A 113 -0.01 -8.47 20.72
N PHE A 114 -0.86 -7.64 21.32
CA PHE A 114 -2.04 -7.11 20.64
C PHE A 114 -1.65 -6.23 19.45
N ALA A 115 -0.63 -5.39 19.57
CA ALA A 115 -0.14 -4.60 18.43
C ALA A 115 0.33 -5.50 17.27
N THR A 116 0.98 -6.63 17.56
CA THR A 116 1.33 -7.62 16.52
C THR A 116 0.11 -8.25 15.89
N ALA A 117 -0.87 -8.67 16.71
CA ALA A 117 -2.12 -9.24 16.22
C ALA A 117 -2.89 -8.24 15.34
N LEU A 118 -2.89 -6.96 15.72
CA LEU A 118 -3.52 -5.88 14.95
C LEU A 118 -2.89 -5.72 13.56
N LEU A 119 -1.55 -5.74 13.48
CA LEU A 119 -0.84 -5.69 12.19
C LEU A 119 -1.15 -6.91 11.31
N LEU A 120 -1.24 -8.10 11.91
CA LEU A 120 -1.65 -9.33 11.20
C LEU A 120 -3.09 -9.25 10.70
N LEU A 121 -4.01 -8.73 11.53
CA LEU A 121 -5.41 -8.51 11.13
C LEU A 121 -5.50 -7.53 9.96
N LEU A 122 -4.80 -6.41 10.03
CA LEU A 122 -4.79 -5.39 8.98
C LEU A 122 -4.23 -5.97 7.67
N GLY A 123 -3.10 -6.65 7.73
CA GLY A 123 -2.51 -7.30 6.54
C GLY A 123 -3.38 -8.43 6.00
N GLY A 124 -3.86 -9.32 6.87
CA GLY A 124 -4.72 -10.45 6.52
C GLY A 124 -6.06 -10.04 5.93
N ALA A 125 -6.66 -8.95 6.42
CA ALA A 125 -7.89 -8.39 5.88
C ALA A 125 -7.75 -7.91 4.44
N GLY A 126 -6.52 -7.60 4.01
CA GLY A 126 -6.22 -7.30 2.61
C GLY A 126 -6.62 -8.43 1.65
N ILE A 127 -6.60 -9.69 2.10
CA ILE A 127 -7.08 -10.84 1.29
C ILE A 127 -8.55 -10.65 0.93
N ILE A 128 -9.37 -10.21 1.88
CA ILE A 128 -10.79 -9.92 1.65
C ILE A 128 -10.92 -8.78 0.62
N GLY A 129 -10.14 -7.71 0.78
CA GLY A 129 -10.09 -6.60 -0.17
C GLY A 129 -9.71 -7.04 -1.59
N SER A 130 -8.73 -7.95 -1.70
CA SER A 130 -8.32 -8.54 -2.98
C SER A 130 -9.45 -9.34 -3.64
N VAL A 131 -10.17 -10.15 -2.87
CA VAL A 131 -11.32 -10.93 -3.38
C VAL A 131 -12.44 -10.00 -3.84
N ILE A 132 -12.76 -8.96 -3.06
CA ILE A 132 -13.77 -7.95 -3.44
C ILE A 132 -13.37 -7.27 -4.74
N PHE A 133 -12.12 -6.82 -4.84
CA PHE A 133 -11.63 -6.15 -6.04
C PHE A 133 -11.59 -7.11 -7.24
N GLY A 134 -11.19 -8.36 -7.06
CA GLY A 134 -11.19 -9.38 -8.11
C GLY A 134 -12.57 -9.64 -8.70
N LYS A 135 -13.63 -9.59 -7.89
CA LYS A 135 -15.02 -9.80 -8.34
C LYS A 135 -15.65 -8.55 -8.95
N LEU A 136 -15.39 -7.39 -8.42
CA LEU A 136 -16.10 -6.14 -8.75
C LEU A 136 -15.23 -5.12 -9.49
N GLY A 137 -13.90 -5.30 -9.48
CA GLY A 137 -12.95 -4.33 -10.00
C GLY A 137 -13.07 -4.08 -11.50
N ASN A 138 -13.41 -5.11 -12.29
CA ASN A 138 -13.57 -4.93 -13.73
C ASN A 138 -14.69 -3.93 -14.09
N GLN A 139 -15.80 -4.00 -13.36
CA GLN A 139 -16.96 -3.15 -13.64
C GLN A 139 -16.97 -1.84 -12.85
N TYR A 140 -16.48 -1.88 -11.61
CA TYR A 140 -16.65 -0.77 -10.64
C TYR A 140 -15.33 -0.22 -10.09
N ALA A 141 -14.20 -0.37 -10.77
CA ALA A 141 -12.88 0.03 -10.26
C ALA A 141 -12.85 1.45 -9.68
N SER A 142 -13.42 2.43 -10.38
CA SER A 142 -13.45 3.82 -9.92
C SER A 142 -14.27 4.02 -8.65
N ALA A 143 -15.46 3.42 -8.60
CA ALA A 143 -16.33 3.50 -7.44
C ALA A 143 -15.71 2.78 -6.23
N LEU A 144 -15.14 1.60 -6.44
CA LEU A 144 -14.44 0.84 -5.39
C LEU A 144 -13.28 1.62 -4.79
N VAL A 145 -12.45 2.25 -5.62
CA VAL A 145 -11.31 3.05 -5.12
C VAL A 145 -11.81 4.24 -4.32
N SER A 146 -12.80 5.01 -4.81
CA SER A 146 -13.34 6.15 -4.06
C SER A 146 -14.01 5.72 -2.75
N THR A 147 -14.77 4.62 -2.76
CA THR A 147 -15.38 4.06 -1.55
C THR A 147 -14.31 3.57 -0.56
N ALA A 148 -13.25 2.95 -1.05
CA ALA A 148 -12.15 2.50 -0.20
C ALA A 148 -11.37 3.68 0.40
N ILE A 149 -11.18 4.79 -0.33
CA ILE A 149 -10.59 6.02 0.21
C ILE A 149 -11.51 6.63 1.28
N ALA A 150 -12.83 6.64 1.07
CA ALA A 150 -13.79 7.07 2.08
C ALA A 150 -13.73 6.17 3.34
N LEU A 151 -13.61 4.86 3.15
CA LEU A 151 -13.45 3.91 4.26
C LEU A 151 -12.14 4.15 5.01
N LEU A 152 -11.03 4.38 4.31
CA LEU A 152 -9.75 4.76 4.92
C LEU A 152 -9.87 6.04 5.75
N LEU A 153 -10.53 7.08 5.20
CA LEU A 153 -10.79 8.33 5.90
C LEU A 153 -11.53 8.08 7.22
N VAL A 154 -12.59 7.27 7.19
CA VAL A 154 -13.36 6.90 8.38
C VAL A 154 -12.50 6.14 9.38
N CYS A 155 -11.69 5.17 8.92
CA CYS A 155 -10.79 4.42 9.78
C CYS A 155 -9.77 5.34 10.48
N LEU A 156 -9.18 6.28 9.76
CA LEU A 156 -8.23 7.24 10.33
C LEU A 156 -8.90 8.19 11.33
N ALA A 157 -10.08 8.70 11.02
CA ALA A 157 -10.83 9.58 11.91
C ALA A 157 -11.29 8.85 13.20
N LEU A 158 -11.60 7.56 13.11
CA LEU A 158 -12.04 6.74 14.23
C LEU A 158 -10.90 6.07 15.00
N LEU A 159 -9.64 6.25 14.60
CA LEU A 159 -8.50 5.58 15.22
C LEU A 159 -8.41 5.88 16.73
N LEU A 160 -8.48 7.14 17.12
CA LEU A 160 -8.45 7.54 18.53
C LEU A 160 -9.72 7.13 19.30
N PRO A 161 -10.94 7.35 18.81
CA PRO A 161 -12.15 6.83 19.46
C PRO A 161 -12.16 5.31 19.66
N ALA A 162 -11.59 4.55 18.72
CA ALA A 162 -11.51 3.09 18.82
C ALA A 162 -10.44 2.61 19.81
N ALA A 163 -9.52 3.46 20.26
CA ALA A 163 -8.43 3.13 21.17
C ALA A 163 -8.89 2.73 22.59
N ASN A 164 -10.17 2.85 22.90
CA ASN A 164 -10.74 2.44 24.20
C ASN A 164 -11.02 0.94 24.32
N SER A 165 -10.91 0.16 23.23
CA SER A 165 -11.22 -1.27 23.20
C SER A 165 -10.40 -2.00 22.14
N GLU A 166 -9.82 -3.15 22.53
CA GLU A 166 -9.12 -4.05 21.59
C GLU A 166 -10.05 -4.52 20.46
N ILE A 167 -11.33 -4.77 20.75
CA ILE A 167 -12.31 -5.19 19.75
C ILE A 167 -12.56 -4.07 18.73
N HIS A 168 -12.71 -2.83 19.18
CA HIS A 168 -12.93 -1.70 18.29
C HIS A 168 -11.74 -1.47 17.38
N LEU A 169 -10.52 -1.49 17.91
CA LEU A 169 -9.30 -1.39 17.09
C LEU A 169 -9.15 -2.57 16.14
N GLY A 170 -9.47 -3.78 16.57
CA GLY A 170 -9.43 -4.98 15.74
C GLY A 170 -10.38 -4.89 14.54
N VAL A 171 -11.65 -4.52 14.78
CA VAL A 171 -12.66 -4.31 13.73
C VAL A 171 -12.24 -3.20 12.77
N LEU A 172 -11.77 -2.07 13.33
CA LEU A 172 -11.28 -0.94 12.53
C LEU A 172 -10.14 -1.36 11.60
N SER A 173 -9.19 -2.17 12.10
CA SER A 173 -8.04 -2.65 11.34
C SER A 173 -8.44 -3.58 10.20
N ILE A 174 -9.49 -4.38 10.36
CA ILE A 174 -10.03 -5.21 9.27
C ILE A 174 -10.52 -4.31 8.12
N PHE A 175 -11.36 -3.32 8.42
CA PHE A 175 -11.86 -2.39 7.40
C PHE A 175 -10.74 -1.56 6.76
N TRP A 176 -9.76 -1.15 7.56
CA TRP A 176 -8.59 -0.43 7.08
C TRP A 176 -7.75 -1.27 6.11
N GLY A 177 -7.47 -2.54 6.45
CA GLY A 177 -6.74 -3.46 5.57
C GLY A 177 -7.47 -3.73 4.25
N ILE A 178 -8.80 -3.94 4.30
CA ILE A 178 -9.64 -4.07 3.12
C ILE A 178 -9.53 -2.83 2.22
N ALA A 179 -9.67 -1.64 2.82
CA ALA A 179 -9.59 -0.38 2.09
C ALA A 179 -8.25 -0.21 1.37
N MET A 180 -7.14 -0.43 2.08
CA MET A 180 -5.80 -0.26 1.51
C MET A 180 -5.50 -1.22 0.37
N MET A 181 -5.96 -2.48 0.47
CA MET A 181 -5.80 -3.44 -0.61
C MET A 181 -6.59 -3.03 -1.86
N ILE A 182 -7.84 -2.61 -1.70
CA ILE A 182 -8.67 -2.14 -2.82
C ILE A 182 -8.05 -0.90 -3.48
N ILE A 183 -7.56 0.07 -2.68
CA ILE A 183 -6.88 1.26 -3.19
C ILE A 183 -5.63 0.87 -3.99
N GLY A 184 -4.77 0.02 -3.44
CA GLY A 184 -3.54 -0.40 -4.10
C GLY A 184 -3.79 -1.09 -5.43
N LEU A 185 -4.67 -2.08 -5.46
CA LEU A 185 -5.03 -2.82 -6.68
C LEU A 185 -5.69 -1.89 -7.71
N GLY A 186 -6.63 -1.06 -7.27
CA GLY A 186 -7.34 -0.16 -8.16
C GLY A 186 -6.44 0.90 -8.81
N MET A 187 -5.47 1.43 -8.06
CA MET A 187 -4.49 2.37 -8.61
C MET A 187 -3.58 1.68 -9.64
N GLN A 188 -3.08 0.47 -9.35
CA GLN A 188 -2.26 -0.29 -10.28
C GLN A 188 -2.99 -0.56 -11.60
N VAL A 189 -4.22 -1.05 -11.53
CA VAL A 189 -5.04 -1.33 -12.72
C VAL A 189 -5.27 -0.06 -13.55
N LYS A 190 -5.52 1.08 -12.92
CA LYS A 190 -5.68 2.36 -13.62
C LYS A 190 -4.40 2.85 -14.28
N VAL A 191 -3.23 2.67 -13.63
CA VAL A 191 -1.93 3.01 -14.23
C VAL A 191 -1.69 2.16 -15.46
N LEU A 192 -1.94 0.85 -15.41
CA LEU A 192 -1.82 -0.05 -16.55
C LEU A 192 -2.74 0.36 -17.70
N ALA A 193 -3.99 0.70 -17.41
CA ALA A 193 -4.96 1.12 -18.42
C ALA A 193 -4.60 2.46 -19.09
N LEU A 194 -3.96 3.39 -18.34
CA LEU A 194 -3.57 4.71 -18.84
C LEU A 194 -2.22 4.74 -19.58
N ALA A 195 -1.45 3.65 -19.51
CA ALA A 195 -0.13 3.57 -20.14
C ALA A 195 0.11 2.19 -20.80
N PRO A 196 -0.77 1.72 -21.71
CA PRO A 196 -0.65 0.42 -22.34
C PRO A 196 0.60 0.29 -23.24
N ASP A 197 1.10 1.40 -23.76
CA ASP A 197 2.30 1.49 -24.61
C ASP A 197 3.62 1.56 -23.81
N ALA A 198 3.58 1.78 -22.49
CA ALA A 198 4.77 1.90 -21.66
C ALA A 198 4.51 1.37 -20.23
N THR A 199 3.86 0.22 -20.12
CA THR A 199 3.40 -0.37 -18.83
C THR A 199 4.52 -0.54 -17.83
N ASP A 200 5.69 -1.04 -18.25
CA ASP A 200 6.82 -1.29 -17.35
C ASP A 200 7.35 0.00 -16.72
N VAL A 201 7.51 1.06 -17.54
CA VAL A 201 7.98 2.37 -17.05
C VAL A 201 6.92 3.03 -16.15
N ALA A 202 5.64 2.94 -16.54
CA ALA A 202 4.55 3.48 -15.75
C ALA A 202 4.42 2.80 -14.39
N MET A 203 4.59 1.47 -14.33
CA MET A 203 4.56 0.70 -13.07
C MET A 203 5.80 0.94 -12.21
N ALA A 204 6.97 1.11 -12.82
CA ALA A 204 8.18 1.49 -12.10
C ALA A 204 8.04 2.88 -11.45
N LEU A 205 7.47 3.86 -12.20
CA LEU A 205 7.12 5.17 -11.65
C LEU A 205 6.10 5.07 -10.53
N PHE A 206 5.04 4.27 -10.72
CA PHE A 206 4.03 4.04 -9.70
C PHE A 206 4.65 3.52 -8.39
N SER A 207 5.54 2.53 -8.49
CA SER A 207 6.25 1.99 -7.32
C SER A 207 7.10 3.06 -6.63
N GLY A 208 7.86 3.86 -7.39
CA GLY A 208 8.64 4.97 -6.82
C GLY A 208 7.76 6.02 -6.13
N ILE A 209 6.67 6.41 -6.77
CA ILE A 209 5.69 7.38 -6.27
C ILE A 209 4.99 6.85 -5.00
N PHE A 210 4.65 5.57 -4.97
CA PHE A 210 4.11 4.92 -3.78
C PHE A 210 5.08 5.01 -2.60
N ASN A 211 6.38 4.75 -2.84
CA ASN A 211 7.42 4.87 -1.81
C ASN A 211 7.64 6.33 -1.34
N ILE A 212 7.48 7.33 -2.23
CA ILE A 212 7.46 8.74 -1.82
C ILE A 212 6.32 8.99 -0.84
N GLY A 213 5.13 8.45 -1.11
CA GLY A 213 3.99 8.53 -0.19
C GLY A 213 4.26 7.87 1.17
N ILE A 214 4.93 6.71 1.19
CA ILE A 214 5.37 6.05 2.44
C ILE A 214 6.28 6.97 3.26
N GLY A 215 7.33 7.49 2.63
CA GLY A 215 8.29 8.37 3.29
C GLY A 215 7.67 9.67 3.79
N ALA A 216 6.81 10.29 2.96
CA ALA A 216 6.09 11.51 3.34
C ALA A 216 5.14 11.25 4.53
N GLY A 217 4.41 10.14 4.52
CA GLY A 217 3.52 9.76 5.62
C GLY A 217 4.28 9.51 6.92
N ALA A 218 5.38 8.74 6.86
CA ALA A 218 6.22 8.49 8.02
C ALA A 218 6.81 9.81 8.58
N LEU A 219 7.24 10.73 7.71
CA LEU A 219 7.74 12.05 8.12
C LEU A 219 6.64 12.87 8.81
N VAL A 220 5.44 12.95 8.22
CA VAL A 220 4.30 13.67 8.81
C VAL A 220 3.95 13.07 10.17
N GLY A 221 3.82 11.74 10.27
CA GLY A 221 3.52 11.05 11.53
C GLY A 221 4.57 11.31 12.60
N ASN A 222 5.87 11.38 12.22
CA ASN A 222 6.94 11.77 13.12
C ASN A 222 6.76 13.19 13.66
N GLN A 223 6.48 14.15 12.78
CA GLN A 223 6.29 15.56 13.19
C GLN A 223 5.08 15.70 14.12
N VAL A 224 3.99 14.98 13.85
CA VAL A 224 2.82 14.95 14.73
C VAL A 224 3.17 14.40 16.10
N SER A 225 3.91 13.28 16.16
CA SER A 225 4.31 12.65 17.42
C SER A 225 5.26 13.53 18.25
N LEU A 226 6.16 14.28 17.60
CA LEU A 226 7.15 15.14 18.27
C LEU A 226 6.57 16.47 18.74
N HIS A 227 5.73 17.11 17.94
CA HIS A 227 5.31 18.49 18.19
C HIS A 227 3.88 18.63 18.73
N TRP A 228 3.04 17.62 18.55
CA TRP A 228 1.65 17.65 19.04
C TRP A 228 1.41 16.49 20.01
N SER A 229 0.83 15.40 19.52
CA SER A 229 0.62 14.17 20.28
C SER A 229 0.45 13.00 19.33
N MET A 230 0.97 11.84 19.71
CA MET A 230 0.75 10.60 18.97
C MET A 230 -0.75 10.24 18.85
N SER A 231 -1.60 10.69 19.77
CA SER A 231 -3.05 10.53 19.68
C SER A 231 -3.67 11.18 18.44
N MET A 232 -2.99 12.18 17.84
CA MET A 232 -3.49 12.95 16.71
C MET A 232 -3.13 12.35 15.34
N ILE A 233 -2.32 11.27 15.29
CA ILE A 233 -1.85 10.69 14.01
C ILE A 233 -3.00 10.28 13.07
N GLY A 234 -4.10 9.76 13.64
CA GLY A 234 -5.30 9.42 12.87
C GLY A 234 -5.98 10.63 12.26
N TYR A 235 -6.21 11.67 13.06
CA TYR A 235 -6.85 12.90 12.58
C TYR A 235 -6.01 13.64 11.54
N VAL A 236 -4.70 13.72 11.76
CA VAL A 236 -3.80 14.36 10.79
C VAL A 236 -3.74 13.55 9.49
N GLY A 237 -3.69 12.21 9.56
CA GLY A 237 -3.80 11.34 8.39
C GLY A 237 -5.14 11.45 7.66
N ALA A 238 -6.23 11.74 8.39
CA ALA A 238 -7.55 11.93 7.81
C ALA A 238 -7.64 13.16 6.89
N VAL A 239 -6.83 14.20 7.13
CA VAL A 239 -6.83 15.42 6.29
C VAL A 239 -6.43 15.11 4.84
N PRO A 240 -5.25 14.53 4.54
CA PRO A 240 -4.91 14.15 3.18
C PRO A 240 -5.83 13.05 2.64
N ALA A 241 -6.39 12.14 3.48
CA ALA A 241 -7.39 11.17 3.03
C ALA A 241 -8.67 11.85 2.52
N PHE A 242 -9.13 12.91 3.17
CA PHE A 242 -10.27 13.70 2.73
C PHE A 242 -9.98 14.42 1.40
N ALA A 243 -8.80 15.03 1.27
CA ALA A 243 -8.36 15.64 0.01
C ALA A 243 -8.27 14.59 -1.12
N ALA A 244 -7.75 13.40 -0.83
CA ALA A 244 -7.68 12.28 -1.77
C ALA A 244 -9.08 11.81 -2.20
N LEU A 245 -10.05 11.77 -1.29
CA LEU A 245 -11.44 11.40 -1.60
C LEU A 245 -12.04 12.39 -2.61
N ILE A 246 -11.96 13.68 -2.34
CA ILE A 246 -12.46 14.72 -3.25
C ILE A 246 -11.77 14.60 -4.61
N TRP A 247 -10.44 14.47 -4.60
CA TRP A 247 -9.63 14.36 -5.82
C TRP A 247 -10.00 13.10 -6.62
N SER A 248 -10.23 11.96 -5.98
CA SER A 248 -10.64 10.72 -6.63
C SER A 248 -11.97 10.87 -7.36
N ILE A 249 -12.95 11.53 -6.75
CA ILE A 249 -14.27 11.78 -7.35
C ILE A 249 -14.12 12.67 -8.59
N ILE A 250 -13.29 13.72 -8.51
CA ILE A 250 -13.05 14.64 -9.64
C ILE A 250 -12.37 13.89 -10.80
N ILE A 251 -11.30 13.16 -10.52
CA ILE A 251 -10.53 12.43 -11.55
C ILE A 251 -11.40 11.41 -12.26
N PHE A 252 -12.12 10.59 -11.49
CA PHE A 252 -12.88 9.48 -12.08
C PHE A 252 -14.14 9.94 -12.83
N ARG A 253 -14.64 11.14 -12.55
CA ARG A 253 -15.65 11.79 -13.37
C ARG A 253 -15.07 12.40 -14.65
N ARG A 254 -13.85 12.95 -14.56
CA ARG A 254 -13.22 13.62 -15.70
C ARG A 254 -12.59 12.64 -16.71
N TRP A 255 -12.06 11.52 -16.20
CA TRP A 255 -11.43 10.46 -17.00
C TRP A 255 -12.01 9.10 -16.58
N PRO A 256 -13.21 8.76 -17.06
CA PRO A 256 -13.78 7.44 -16.80
C PRO A 256 -12.95 6.39 -17.54
N VAL A 257 -12.18 5.61 -16.79
CA VAL A 257 -11.45 4.45 -17.32
C VAL A 257 -12.33 3.23 -17.13
N THR A 258 -12.93 2.74 -18.20
CA THR A 258 -13.62 1.44 -18.24
C THR A 258 -12.63 0.39 -18.69
N LEU A 259 -12.54 -0.73 -17.97
CA LEU A 259 -11.62 -1.84 -18.27
C LEU A 259 -12.14 -2.74 -19.41
N GLU A 260 -13.35 -2.49 -19.90
CA GLU A 260 -13.99 -3.30 -20.94
C GLU A 260 -13.38 -3.15 -22.34
N GLU A 261 -12.64 -2.07 -22.62
CA GLU A 261 -12.03 -1.83 -23.92
C GLU A 261 -10.74 -2.60 -24.19
N GLN A 262 -10.22 -3.38 -23.23
CA GLN A 262 -8.96 -4.14 -23.40
C GLN A 262 -9.16 -5.63 -23.75
N THR A 263 -10.38 -6.08 -23.92
CA THR A 263 -10.69 -7.49 -24.26
C THR A 263 -11.13 -7.69 -25.71
N GLN A 264 -11.02 -6.70 -26.56
CA GLN A 264 -11.13 -6.81 -28.03
C GLN A 264 -9.74 -6.60 -28.64
#